data_002fe2ce39f8a54e8bcb8768abf2801a
#
_entry.id   002fe2ce39f8a54e8bcb8768abf2801a
#
_cell.length_a   1.000
_cell.length_b   1.000
_cell.length_c   1.000
_cell.angle_alpha   90.00
_cell.angle_beta   90.00
_cell.angle_gamma   90.00
#
_symmetry.space_group_name_H-M   'P 1'
#
loop_
_entity.id
_entity.type
_entity.pdbx_description
1 polymer ?
#
loop_
_entity_poly.entity_id
_entity_poly.type
_entity_poly.pdbx_seq_one_letter_code
_entity_poly.pdbx_strand_id
1 'polypeptide(L)'
;MARSKAFQELFLPSRGSKPRARSVALPEDNPAFQEIWAVVGAIPRGSVSTYGAVARAAGLPGRARMAGRALRESPKEMKLPWHRVVGAGGKIVFPSTSVNHREQARRLRAEGVVVKAGRVSREAIVDLESF
;
A
#
# COMPACT_ATOMS: atom_id res chain seq x y z
N MET A 1 10.42 13.61 -11.31
CA MET A 1 9.87 13.65 -11.10
C MET A 1 9.24 13.94 -11.49
N ALA A 2 8.86 13.74 -11.44
CA ALA A 2 8.21 13.95 -11.61
C ALA A 2 7.47 13.82 -11.45
N ARG A 3 6.89 13.75 -11.21
CA ARG A 3 6.10 13.56 -10.97
C ARG A 3 5.37 14.02 -11.18
N SER A 4 4.81 13.84 -11.16
CA SER A 4 4.03 14.44 -11.24
C SER A 4 4.23 15.50 -11.00
N LYS A 5 4.47 16.02 -11.10
CA LYS A 5 4.57 17.06 -10.74
C LYS A 5 3.64 17.81 -10.84
N ALA A 6 3.10 17.59 -11.48
CA ALA A 6 2.19 18.34 -11.59
C ALA A 6 1.43 18.40 -10.49
N PHE A 7 1.16 17.54 -10.00
CA PHE A 7 0.40 17.65 -9.09
C PHE A 7 0.99 18.18 -7.93
N GLN A 8 2.13 18.34 -7.85
CA GLN A 8 2.62 18.87 -6.82
C GLN A 8 2.62 20.23 -6.90
N GLU A 9 2.53 20.78 -7.84
CA GLU A 9 2.55 22.03 -7.80
C GLU A 9 1.39 22.54 -7.50
N LEU A 10 0.50 21.89 -7.46
CA LEU A 10 -0.53 22.37 -7.18
C LEU A 10 -0.67 22.58 -5.89
N PHE A 11 -0.12 22.34 -5.12
CA PHE A 11 -0.31 22.62 -3.92
C PHE A 11 0.52 23.45 -3.43
N LEU A 12 1.06 23.86 -3.87
CA LEU A 12 1.75 24.69 -3.33
C LEU A 12 1.40 25.86 -3.16
N PRO A 13 1.04 26.43 -2.88
CA PRO A 13 0.66 27.39 -2.59
C PRO A 13 1.02 28.39 -2.27
N SER A 14 1.01 28.25 -2.23
CA SER A 14 1.26 28.94 -1.85
C SER A 14 1.41 29.66 -1.16
N ARG A 15 1.30 29.86 -0.86
CA ARG A 15 1.35 30.35 -0.22
C ARG A 15 1.87 30.91 0.58
N GLY A 16 2.01 31.06 0.63
CA GLY A 16 2.61 31.47 1.33
C GLY A 16 2.78 31.43 2.38
N SER A 17 2.69 31.22 2.71
CA SER A 17 2.94 31.01 3.67
C SER A 17 3.50 30.52 4.30
N LYS A 18 3.51 30.11 4.38
CA LYS A 18 4.00 29.52 5.09
C LYS A 18 4.92 28.87 5.00
N PRO A 19 5.37 28.98 5.33
CA PRO A 19 6.40 28.24 5.26
C PRO A 19 6.35 26.94 5.65
N ARG A 20 6.03 26.48 5.99
CA ARG A 20 6.05 25.35 6.29
C ARG A 20 5.83 24.68 5.27
N ALA A 21 5.54 25.23 4.72
CA ALA A 21 5.29 24.65 3.81
C ALA A 21 6.17 23.88 3.20
N ARG A 22 6.92 24.19 3.02
CA ARG A 22 7.76 23.52 2.57
C ARG A 22 7.83 22.31 2.94
N SER A 23 7.63 22.26 3.72
CA SER A 23 7.80 21.00 4.22
C SER A 23 6.87 20.02 3.64
N VAL A 24 6.19 20.36 2.65
CA VAL A 24 5.33 19.43 1.99
C VAL A 24 6.17 18.62 1.03
N ALA A 25 6.70 17.51 1.48
CA ALA A 25 7.43 16.62 0.62
C ALA A 25 6.46 15.77 -0.17
N LEU A 26 6.82 15.41 -1.38
CA LEU A 26 6.04 14.47 -2.15
C LEU A 26 6.16 13.09 -1.53
N PRO A 27 5.14 12.26 -1.68
CA PRO A 27 5.24 10.89 -1.16
C PRO A 27 6.48 10.16 -1.67
N GLU A 28 6.87 10.41 -2.92
CA GLU A 28 8.03 9.78 -3.51
C GLU A 28 9.33 10.12 -2.79
N ASP A 29 9.35 11.23 -2.05
CA ASP A 29 10.54 11.66 -1.34
C ASP A 29 10.65 11.06 0.04
N ASN A 30 9.66 10.31 0.47
CA ASN A 30 9.64 9.73 1.80
C ASN A 30 10.36 8.40 1.81
N PRO A 31 11.53 8.28 2.47
CA PRO A 31 12.28 7.02 2.44
C PRO A 31 11.50 5.84 3.01
N ALA A 32 10.67 6.08 4.03
CA ALA A 32 9.87 5.01 4.61
C ALA A 32 8.85 4.49 3.58
N PHE A 33 8.25 5.39 2.81
CA PHE A 33 7.32 4.98 1.78
C PHE A 33 8.03 4.19 0.70
N GLN A 34 9.24 4.61 0.31
CA GLN A 34 9.98 3.91 -0.71
C GLN A 34 10.30 2.47 -0.28
N GLU A 35 10.64 2.28 0.99
CA GLU A 35 10.89 0.94 1.50
C GLU A 35 9.62 0.09 1.48
N ILE A 36 8.50 0.68 1.88
CA ILE A 36 7.22 -0.03 1.86
C ILE A 36 6.85 -0.41 0.43
N TRP A 37 7.01 0.51 -0.51
CA TRP A 37 6.67 0.22 -1.90
C TRP A 37 7.53 -0.91 -2.46
N ALA A 38 8.82 -0.93 -2.10
CA ALA A 38 9.70 -2.00 -2.55
C ALA A 38 9.26 -3.35 -2.02
N VAL A 39 8.84 -3.40 -0.76
CA VAL A 39 8.36 -4.64 -0.16
C VAL A 39 7.08 -5.11 -0.86
N VAL A 40 6.13 -4.19 -1.06
CA VAL A 40 4.87 -4.55 -1.70
C VAL A 40 5.09 -5.03 -3.12
N GLY A 41 5.96 -4.34 -3.84
CA GLY A 41 6.26 -4.73 -5.22
C GLY A 41 6.87 -6.11 -5.35
N ALA A 42 7.45 -6.63 -4.27
CA ALA A 42 8.08 -7.95 -4.27
C ALA A 42 7.12 -9.08 -3.91
N ILE A 43 5.89 -8.78 -3.50
CA ILE A 43 4.94 -9.84 -3.16
C ILE A 43 4.53 -10.57 -4.45
N PRO A 44 4.77 -11.88 -4.55
CA PRO A 44 4.47 -12.58 -5.79
C PRO A 44 2.98 -12.75 -6.03
N ARG A 45 2.64 -12.92 -7.28
CA ARG A 45 1.27 -13.21 -7.69
C ARG A 45 0.79 -14.47 -6.96
N GLY A 46 -0.41 -14.44 -6.46
CA GLY A 46 -0.98 -15.57 -5.72
C GLY A 46 -0.63 -15.60 -4.26
N SER A 47 0.16 -14.63 -3.80
CA SER A 47 0.54 -14.52 -2.40
C SER A 47 0.01 -13.23 -1.82
N VAL A 48 -0.16 -13.22 -0.50
CA VAL A 48 -0.75 -12.09 0.21
C VAL A 48 0.07 -11.83 1.46
N SER A 49 0.18 -10.58 1.87
CA SER A 49 0.79 -10.22 3.13
C SER A 49 -0.10 -9.27 3.89
N THR A 50 0.25 -8.99 5.14
CA THR A 50 -0.53 -8.05 5.95
C THR A 50 0.19 -6.72 6.01
N TYR A 51 -0.56 -5.65 6.33
CA TYR A 51 0.05 -4.34 6.48
C TYR A 51 1.15 -4.36 7.54
N GLY A 52 0.94 -5.10 8.63
CA GLY A 52 1.96 -5.19 9.68
C GLY A 52 3.21 -5.92 9.21
N ALA A 53 3.04 -6.98 8.45
CA ALA A 53 4.19 -7.73 7.93
C ALA A 53 4.96 -6.91 6.90
N VAL A 54 4.24 -6.17 6.06
CA VAL A 54 4.87 -5.27 5.09
C VAL A 54 5.71 -4.23 5.82
N ALA A 55 5.13 -3.60 6.85
CA ALA A 55 5.87 -2.59 7.61
C ALA A 55 7.12 -3.21 8.25
N ARG A 56 6.97 -4.38 8.84
CA ARG A 56 8.11 -5.04 9.49
C ARG A 56 9.21 -5.37 8.49
N ALA A 57 8.84 -5.89 7.33
CA ALA A 57 9.81 -6.21 6.29
C ALA A 57 10.51 -4.95 5.76
N ALA A 58 9.83 -3.82 5.83
CA ALA A 58 10.41 -2.54 5.40
C ALA A 58 11.28 -1.90 6.48
N GLY A 59 11.48 -2.59 7.61
CA GLY A 59 12.28 -2.05 8.70
C GLY A 59 11.51 -1.13 9.63
N LEU A 60 10.18 -1.20 9.60
CA LEU A 60 9.31 -0.30 10.35
C LEU A 60 8.31 -1.11 11.18
N PRO A 61 8.78 -1.95 12.10
CA PRO A 61 7.86 -2.79 12.87
C PRO A 61 6.86 -1.94 13.65
N GLY A 62 5.63 -2.41 13.69
CA GLY A 62 4.57 -1.70 14.39
C GLY A 62 3.95 -0.55 13.63
N ARG A 63 4.34 -0.36 12.38
CA ARG A 63 3.86 0.78 11.59
C ARG A 63 2.91 0.36 10.48
N ALA A 64 1.96 -0.50 10.80
CA ALA A 64 0.99 -0.98 9.81
C ALA A 64 0.19 0.16 9.17
N ARG A 65 -0.16 1.17 9.97
CA ARG A 65 -0.90 2.31 9.41
C ARG A 65 -0.09 3.07 8.38
N MET A 66 1.22 3.18 8.62
CA MET A 66 2.09 3.82 7.65
C MET A 66 2.14 3.03 6.36
N ALA A 67 2.14 1.70 6.45
CA ALA A 67 2.10 0.87 5.24
C ALA A 67 0.82 1.14 4.45
N GLY A 68 -0.32 1.24 5.14
CA GLY A 68 -1.57 1.55 4.46
C GLY A 68 -1.54 2.92 3.81
N ARG A 69 -1.00 3.90 4.51
CA ARG A 69 -0.91 5.25 3.98
C ARG A 69 0.02 5.30 2.76
N ALA A 70 1.15 4.59 2.84
CA ALA A 70 2.08 4.56 1.72
C ALA A 70 1.42 3.99 0.47
N LEU A 71 0.59 2.97 0.62
CA LEU A 71 -0.12 2.41 -0.52
C LEU A 71 -1.14 3.38 -1.10
N ARG A 72 -1.86 4.09 -0.24
CA ARG A 72 -2.84 5.07 -0.73
C ARG A 72 -2.16 6.21 -1.47
N GLU A 73 -0.95 6.56 -1.07
CA GLU A 73 -0.22 7.69 -1.65
C GLU A 73 0.78 7.27 -2.72
N SER A 74 0.80 6.00 -3.09
CA SER A 74 1.75 5.55 -4.12
C SER A 74 1.37 6.16 -5.47
N PRO A 75 2.37 6.56 -6.26
CA PRO A 75 2.10 7.02 -7.62
C PRO A 75 1.45 5.92 -8.43
N LYS A 76 0.43 6.27 -9.19
CA LYS A 76 -0.30 5.28 -9.97
C LYS A 76 0.58 4.59 -11.00
N GLU A 77 1.58 5.30 -11.46
CA GLU A 77 2.50 4.76 -12.45
C GLU A 77 3.25 3.54 -11.93
N MET A 78 3.40 3.43 -10.62
CA MET A 78 4.11 2.28 -10.06
C MET A 78 3.32 0.99 -10.19
N LYS A 79 2.00 1.10 -10.30
CA LYS A 79 1.13 -0.08 -10.46
C LYS A 79 1.42 -1.15 -9.44
N LEU A 80 1.54 -0.73 -8.18
CA LEU A 80 1.83 -1.66 -7.11
C LEU A 80 0.70 -2.66 -6.92
N PRO A 81 1.02 -3.91 -6.57
CA PRO A 81 -0.02 -4.91 -6.32
C PRO A 81 -0.64 -4.70 -4.93
N TRP A 82 -1.32 -3.57 -4.74
CA TRP A 82 -1.91 -3.22 -3.45
C TRP A 82 -2.90 -4.29 -2.99
N HIS A 83 -3.53 -4.98 -3.94
CA HIS A 83 -4.51 -6.00 -3.61
C HIS A 83 -3.91 -7.19 -2.87
N ARG A 84 -2.60 -7.33 -2.90
CA ARG A 84 -1.91 -8.42 -2.20
C ARG A 84 -1.59 -8.07 -0.74
N VAL A 85 -2.12 -6.95 -0.23
CA VAL A 85 -1.91 -6.54 1.15
C VAL A 85 -3.27 -6.46 1.84
N VAL A 86 -3.40 -7.17 2.94
CA VAL A 86 -4.66 -7.25 3.69
C VAL A 86 -4.41 -6.93 5.15
N GLY A 87 -5.47 -6.86 5.92
CA GLY A 87 -5.36 -6.64 7.35
C GLY A 87 -4.98 -7.89 8.11
N ALA A 88 -4.82 -7.75 9.40
CA ALA A 88 -4.46 -8.84 10.27
C ALA A 88 -5.47 -9.99 10.10
N GLY A 89 -4.96 -11.20 10.10
CA GLY A 89 -5.80 -12.37 9.94
C GLY A 89 -6.32 -12.58 8.53
N GLY A 90 -5.82 -11.81 7.57
CA GLY A 90 -6.24 -11.98 6.17
C GLY A 90 -7.47 -11.18 5.80
N LYS A 91 -7.89 -10.26 6.65
CA LYS A 91 -9.13 -9.54 6.41
C LYS A 91 -8.95 -8.42 5.39
N ILE A 92 -9.86 -8.33 4.42
CA ILE A 92 -9.92 -7.18 3.53
C ILE A 92 -10.45 -6.01 4.36
N VAL A 93 -9.68 -4.92 4.42
CA VAL A 93 -10.01 -3.82 5.34
C VAL A 93 -11.03 -2.85 4.79
N PHE A 94 -11.28 -2.84 3.49
CA PHE A 94 -12.30 -1.96 2.93
C PHE A 94 -13.69 -2.43 3.31
N PRO A 95 -14.64 -1.51 3.44
CA PRO A 95 -16.03 -1.92 3.73
C PRO A 95 -16.54 -2.89 2.67
N SER A 96 -17.30 -3.89 3.10
CA SER A 96 -17.73 -4.98 2.21
C SER A 96 -18.59 -4.48 1.05
N THR A 97 -19.18 -3.30 1.19
CA THR A 97 -20.02 -2.74 0.13
C THR A 97 -19.25 -1.83 -0.82
N SER A 98 -17.95 -1.61 -0.57
CA SER A 98 -17.19 -0.64 -1.35
C SER A 98 -16.66 -1.24 -2.65
N VAL A 99 -16.41 -0.36 -3.60
CA VAL A 99 -15.79 -0.75 -4.87
C VAL A 99 -14.41 -1.37 -4.62
N ASN A 100 -13.65 -0.78 -3.71
CA ASN A 100 -12.30 -1.28 -3.44
C ASN A 100 -12.30 -2.69 -2.87
N HIS A 101 -13.30 -3.00 -2.03
CA HIS A 101 -13.41 -4.35 -1.50
C HIS A 101 -13.65 -5.34 -2.64
N ARG A 102 -14.59 -5.03 -3.51
CA ARG A 102 -14.92 -5.91 -4.63
C ARG A 102 -13.74 -6.08 -5.56
N GLU A 103 -13.05 -4.98 -5.84
CA GLU A 103 -11.92 -5.02 -6.76
C GLU A 103 -10.78 -5.85 -6.17
N GLN A 104 -10.51 -5.68 -4.87
CA GLN A 104 -9.45 -6.46 -4.23
C GLN A 104 -9.77 -7.94 -4.27
N ALA A 105 -10.99 -8.30 -3.90
CA ALA A 105 -11.40 -9.70 -3.92
C ALA A 105 -11.32 -10.27 -5.34
N ARG A 106 -11.76 -9.51 -6.33
CA ARG A 106 -11.72 -9.95 -7.72
C ARG A 106 -10.30 -10.23 -8.18
N ARG A 107 -9.39 -9.31 -7.87
CA ARG A 107 -8.00 -9.47 -8.29
C ARG A 107 -7.35 -10.66 -7.60
N LEU A 108 -7.62 -10.84 -6.31
CA LEU A 108 -7.06 -11.97 -5.58
C LEU A 108 -7.57 -13.29 -6.11
N ARG A 109 -8.87 -13.37 -6.38
CA ARG A 109 -9.44 -14.59 -6.96
C ARG A 109 -8.87 -14.89 -8.34
N ALA A 110 -8.61 -13.86 -9.11
CA ALA A 110 -7.99 -14.03 -10.42
C ALA A 110 -6.58 -14.59 -10.32
N GLU A 111 -5.93 -14.42 -9.18
CA GLU A 111 -4.60 -14.98 -8.93
C GLU A 111 -4.66 -16.34 -8.23
N GLY A 112 -5.84 -16.88 -8.05
CA GLY A 112 -5.98 -18.20 -7.42
C GLY A 112 -6.10 -18.15 -5.91
N VAL A 113 -6.22 -16.96 -5.32
CA VAL A 113 -6.35 -16.83 -3.87
C VAL A 113 -7.81 -17.04 -3.48
N VAL A 114 -8.04 -17.88 -2.49
CA VAL A 114 -9.40 -18.11 -1.99
C VAL A 114 -9.79 -16.95 -1.09
N VAL A 115 -10.91 -16.32 -1.40
CA VAL A 115 -11.46 -15.22 -0.59
C VAL A 115 -12.88 -15.56 -0.23
N LYS A 116 -13.17 -15.65 1.07
CA LYS A 116 -14.50 -15.95 1.57
C LYS A 116 -14.86 -15.00 2.68
N ALA A 117 -16.03 -14.42 2.61
CA ALA A 117 -16.54 -13.53 3.63
C ALA A 117 -15.54 -12.43 3.99
N GLY A 118 -14.88 -11.88 2.97
CA GLY A 118 -13.94 -10.78 3.17
C GLY A 118 -12.60 -11.18 3.76
N ARG A 119 -12.26 -12.48 3.76
CA ARG A 119 -10.98 -12.94 4.27
C ARG A 119 -10.30 -13.82 3.26
N VAL A 120 -8.97 -13.66 3.17
CA VAL A 120 -8.18 -14.54 2.32
C VAL A 120 -7.83 -15.81 3.11
N SER A 121 -7.61 -16.88 2.38
CA SER A 121 -7.17 -18.13 2.95
C SER A 121 -5.80 -17.99 3.59
N ARG A 122 -5.61 -18.64 4.74
CA ARG A 122 -4.36 -18.60 5.45
C ARG A 122 -3.19 -19.05 4.63
N GLU A 123 -3.40 -20.01 3.75
CA GLU A 123 -2.31 -20.54 2.92
C GLU A 123 -1.71 -19.49 1.99
N ALA A 124 -2.46 -18.45 1.63
CA ALA A 124 -1.96 -17.43 0.74
C ALA A 124 -1.10 -16.41 1.44
N ILE A 125 -1.15 -16.35 2.77
CA ILE A 125 -0.42 -15.34 3.54
C ILE A 125 1.02 -15.81 3.68
N VAL A 126 1.96 -15.00 3.24
CA VAL A 126 3.38 -15.38 3.22
C VAL A 126 4.20 -14.55 4.18
N ASP A 127 5.32 -15.11 4.58
CA ASP A 127 6.29 -14.43 5.43
C ASP A 127 7.27 -13.70 4.53
N LEU A 128 7.14 -12.39 4.48
CA LEU A 128 7.97 -11.59 3.59
C LEU A 128 9.44 -11.59 3.98
N GLU A 129 9.74 -11.91 5.21
CA GLU A 129 11.13 -11.93 5.65
C GLU A 129 11.87 -13.17 5.18
N SER A 130 11.15 -14.11 4.62
CA SER A 130 11.75 -15.33 4.07
C SER A 130 12.13 -15.19 2.60
N PHE A 131 11.78 -14.09 1.99
CA PHE A 131 12.00 -13.91 0.55
C PHE A 131 13.43 -13.57 0.24
#